data_09fc2d0d1ce546df68bc4f50da9001f5
#
_entry.id   09fc2d0d1ce546df68bc4f50da9001f5
#
_cell.length_a   1.000
_cell.length_b   1.000
_cell.length_c   1.000
_cell.angle_alpha   90.00
_cell.angle_beta   90.00
_cell.angle_gamma   90.00
#
_symmetry.space_group_name_H-M   'P 1'
#
loop_
_entity.id
_entity.type
_entity.pdbx_description
1 polymer ?
#
loop_
_entity_poly.entity_id
_entity_poly.type
_entity_poly.pdbx_seq_one_letter_code
_entity_poly.pdbx_strand_id
1 'polypeptide(L)'
;RLVGYIRGRPRSGLRILKRIIDNGQAFALSKAVEEAKIQLSRRTTASVTLVRHEAGININQEVSRRDFEERIADRLDLVFEVVDRTLADAGVGPTNVDQVVLTGGSCRLPAFRRRAKSKFGPRVSERSEASRVALGLASEARRIWS
;
A
#
# COMPACT_ATOMS: atom_id res chain seq x y z
N ARG A 1 1.63 -14.01 8.97
CA ARG A 1 2.27 -12.77 9.50
C ARG A 1 1.29 -11.68 10.00
N LEU A 2 -0.02 -11.90 9.94
CA LEU A 2 -1.06 -11.08 10.63
C LEU A 2 -1.00 -11.22 12.17
N VAL A 3 -0.38 -12.26 12.68
CA VAL A 3 -0.33 -12.60 14.12
C VAL A 3 0.47 -11.60 14.96
N GLY A 4 1.39 -10.86 14.38
CA GLY A 4 2.19 -9.85 15.08
C GLY A 4 1.46 -8.53 15.42
N TYR A 5 0.28 -8.30 14.85
CA TYR A 5 -0.53 -7.09 15.11
C TYR A 5 -1.45 -7.19 16.32
N ILE A 6 -1.64 -8.41 16.83
CA ILE A 6 -2.50 -8.62 18.00
C ILE A 6 -1.61 -8.52 19.23
N ARG A 7 -1.34 -7.31 19.71
CA ARG A 7 -0.83 -7.05 21.06
C ARG A 7 -1.89 -7.40 22.08
N GLY A 8 -2.10 -8.67 22.29
CA GLY A 8 -2.91 -9.29 23.31
C GLY A 8 -2.45 -10.72 23.42
N ARG A 9 -2.58 -11.33 24.59
CA ARG A 9 -2.09 -12.69 24.89
C ARG A 9 -2.22 -13.62 23.66
N PRO A 10 -1.16 -14.33 23.25
CA PRO A 10 -1.11 -15.10 21.98
C PRO A 10 -2.34 -15.99 21.73
N ARG A 11 -2.93 -16.55 22.81
CA ARG A 11 -4.13 -17.38 22.76
C ARG A 11 -5.41 -16.65 22.37
N SER A 12 -5.54 -15.34 22.64
CA SER A 12 -6.73 -14.56 22.25
C SER A 12 -6.70 -14.23 20.77
N GLY A 13 -5.54 -13.90 20.23
CA GLY A 13 -5.36 -13.61 18.81
C GLY A 13 -5.64 -14.79 17.91
N LEU A 14 -5.18 -15.98 18.29
CA LEU A 14 -5.46 -17.22 17.56
C LEU A 14 -6.95 -17.58 17.56
N ARG A 15 -7.66 -17.32 18.67
CA ARG A 15 -9.12 -17.55 18.74
C ARG A 15 -9.88 -16.61 17.82
N ILE A 16 -9.49 -15.33 17.76
CA ILE A 16 -10.12 -14.37 16.85
C ILE A 16 -9.84 -14.75 15.39
N LEU A 17 -8.60 -15.12 15.06
CA LEU A 17 -8.23 -15.56 13.72
C LEU A 17 -9.03 -16.80 13.29
N LYS A 18 -9.16 -17.80 14.18
CA LYS A 18 -9.99 -18.98 13.93
C LYS A 18 -11.45 -18.58 13.63
N ARG A 19 -12.05 -17.71 14.45
CA ARG A 19 -13.41 -17.22 14.22
C ARG A 19 -13.58 -16.49 12.88
N ILE A 20 -12.58 -15.69 12.47
CA ILE A 20 -12.58 -15.02 11.19
C ILE A 20 -12.63 -16.03 10.04
N ILE A 21 -11.83 -17.08 10.12
CA ILE A 21 -11.78 -18.15 9.11
C ILE A 21 -13.07 -18.95 9.10
N ASP A 22 -13.49 -19.44 10.25
CA ASP A 22 -14.68 -20.30 10.42
C ASP A 22 -15.99 -19.60 9.96
N ASN A 23 -16.05 -18.28 10.08
CA ASN A 23 -17.21 -17.47 9.69
C ASN A 23 -17.05 -16.77 8.32
N GLY A 24 -16.04 -17.11 7.53
CA GLY A 24 -15.84 -16.55 6.19
C GLY A 24 -15.54 -15.04 6.17
N GLN A 25 -15.06 -14.48 7.29
CA GLN A 25 -14.84 -13.01 7.43
C GLN A 25 -13.46 -12.54 6.96
N ALA A 26 -12.67 -13.41 6.33
CA ALA A 26 -11.32 -13.06 5.86
C ALA A 26 -11.33 -11.90 4.85
N PHE A 27 -12.30 -11.89 3.93
CA PHE A 27 -12.46 -10.81 2.95
C PHE A 27 -12.82 -9.48 3.62
N ALA A 28 -13.74 -9.51 4.59
CA ALA A 28 -14.13 -8.31 5.33
C ALA A 28 -12.96 -7.71 6.13
N LEU A 29 -12.12 -8.56 6.74
CA LEU A 29 -10.90 -8.12 7.41
C LEU A 29 -9.90 -7.51 6.41
N SER A 30 -9.66 -8.17 5.28
CA SER A 30 -8.77 -7.66 4.24
C SER A 30 -9.23 -6.28 3.73
N LYS A 31 -10.53 -6.11 3.54
CA LYS A 31 -11.11 -4.81 3.15
C LYS A 31 -10.88 -3.75 4.21
N ALA A 32 -11.13 -4.04 5.49
CA ALA A 32 -10.88 -3.11 6.58
C ALA A 32 -9.40 -2.69 6.68
N VAL A 33 -8.48 -3.63 6.48
CA VAL A 33 -7.03 -3.37 6.44
C VAL A 33 -6.66 -2.48 5.24
N GLU A 34 -7.24 -2.74 4.07
CA GLU A 34 -6.98 -1.92 2.87
C GLU A 34 -7.51 -0.50 3.05
N GLU A 35 -8.69 -0.33 3.63
CA GLU A 35 -9.26 0.99 3.95
C GLU A 35 -8.38 1.75 4.94
N ALA A 36 -7.89 1.09 5.99
CA ALA A 36 -6.96 1.69 6.94
C ALA A 36 -5.64 2.12 6.26
N LYS A 37 -5.09 1.30 5.37
CA LYS A 37 -3.91 1.63 4.57
C LYS A 37 -4.13 2.87 3.69
N ILE A 38 -5.28 2.97 3.05
CA ILE A 38 -5.68 4.14 2.26
C ILE A 38 -5.76 5.39 3.15
N GLN A 39 -6.35 5.27 4.34
CA GLN A 39 -6.42 6.38 5.29
C GLN A 39 -5.03 6.82 5.75
N LEU A 40 -4.12 5.87 6.03
CA LEU A 40 -2.73 6.15 6.41
C LEU A 40 -1.93 6.85 5.31
N SER A 41 -2.37 6.84 4.06
CA SER A 41 -1.75 7.67 3.00
C SER A 41 -2.02 9.17 3.18
N ARG A 42 -3.07 9.53 3.92
CA ARG A 42 -3.51 10.93 4.13
C ARG A 42 -3.49 11.36 5.60
N ARG A 43 -3.69 10.43 6.54
CA ARG A 43 -3.78 10.68 7.99
C ARG A 43 -2.60 10.04 8.70
N THR A 44 -2.28 10.53 9.90
CA THR A 44 -1.22 9.98 10.75
C THR A 44 -1.65 8.73 11.52
N THR A 45 -2.96 8.53 11.68
CA THR A 45 -3.56 7.34 12.30
C THR A 45 -4.75 6.86 11.49
N ALA A 46 -5.06 5.58 11.60
CA ALA A 46 -6.25 4.93 11.06
C ALA A 46 -6.66 3.77 11.96
N SER A 47 -7.93 3.36 11.87
CA SER A 47 -8.44 2.21 12.62
C SER A 47 -8.79 1.06 11.68
N VAL A 48 -8.37 -0.15 12.04
CA VAL A 48 -8.87 -1.39 11.45
C VAL A 48 -10.02 -1.87 12.32
N THR A 49 -11.24 -1.80 11.79
CA THR A 49 -12.44 -2.17 12.52
C THR A 49 -13.18 -3.31 11.82
N LEU A 50 -13.42 -4.39 12.55
CA LEU A 50 -14.29 -5.49 12.12
C LEU A 50 -15.09 -6.00 13.32
N VAL A 51 -16.37 -5.70 13.34
CA VAL A 51 -17.28 -6.12 14.40
C VAL A 51 -18.33 -7.06 13.82
N ARG A 52 -18.44 -8.27 14.37
CA ARG A 52 -19.44 -9.28 14.05
C ARG A 52 -19.85 -9.93 15.35
N HIS A 53 -20.88 -9.40 15.99
CA HIS A 53 -21.32 -9.85 17.34
C HIS A 53 -21.72 -11.33 17.36
N GLU A 54 -22.47 -11.76 16.36
CA GLU A 54 -22.92 -13.17 16.23
C GLU A 54 -21.76 -14.15 16.12
N ALA A 55 -20.67 -13.77 15.45
CA ALA A 55 -19.44 -14.55 15.32
C ALA A 55 -18.46 -14.35 16.49
N GLY A 56 -18.80 -13.49 17.45
CA GLY A 56 -17.90 -13.11 18.54
C GLY A 56 -16.59 -12.49 18.07
N ILE A 57 -16.64 -11.76 16.93
CA ILE A 57 -15.51 -10.99 16.38
C ILE A 57 -15.69 -9.53 16.76
N ASN A 58 -14.70 -9.00 17.47
CA ASN A 58 -14.61 -7.56 17.78
C ASN A 58 -13.15 -7.13 17.62
N ILE A 59 -12.85 -6.52 16.49
CA ILE A 59 -11.55 -5.93 16.19
C ILE A 59 -11.77 -4.43 16.04
N ASN A 60 -11.06 -3.67 16.85
CA ASN A 60 -10.95 -2.22 16.72
C ASN A 60 -9.52 -1.85 17.12
N GLN A 61 -8.65 -1.76 16.12
CA GLN A 61 -7.23 -1.53 16.32
C GLN A 61 -6.81 -0.25 15.65
N GLU A 62 -6.38 0.72 16.43
CA GLU A 62 -5.72 1.91 15.89
C GLU A 62 -4.29 1.57 15.47
N VAL A 63 -3.89 2.10 14.33
CA VAL A 63 -2.55 1.95 13.73
C VAL A 63 -2.03 3.34 13.38
N SER A 64 -0.82 3.67 13.83
CA SER A 64 -0.15 4.89 13.40
C SER A 64 0.55 4.69 12.06
N ARG A 65 0.65 5.77 11.28
CA ARG A 65 1.44 5.78 10.04
C ARG A 65 2.88 5.38 10.31
N ARG A 66 3.46 5.87 11.40
CA ARG A 66 4.83 5.56 11.80
C ARG A 66 5.04 4.07 11.99
N ASP A 67 4.23 3.42 12.83
CA ASP A 67 4.33 1.98 13.07
C ASP A 67 4.12 1.17 11.79
N PHE A 68 3.21 1.62 10.92
CA PHE A 68 2.98 1.00 9.64
C PHE A 68 4.20 1.13 8.72
N GLU A 69 4.77 2.34 8.58
CA GLU A 69 5.94 2.60 7.75
C GLU A 69 7.18 1.84 8.25
N GLU A 70 7.39 1.76 9.55
CA GLU A 70 8.46 0.96 10.16
C GLU A 70 8.34 -0.53 9.79
N ARG A 71 7.10 -1.07 9.81
CA ARG A 71 6.86 -2.49 9.49
C ARG A 71 7.00 -2.84 8.02
N ILE A 72 6.84 -1.89 7.14
CA ILE A 72 6.99 -2.11 5.69
C ILE A 72 8.38 -1.70 5.18
N ALA A 73 9.25 -1.16 6.03
CA ALA A 73 10.56 -0.65 5.63
C ALA A 73 11.36 -1.67 4.82
N ASP A 74 11.55 -2.88 5.34
CA ASP A 74 12.27 -3.96 4.65
C ASP A 74 11.65 -4.30 3.29
N ARG A 75 10.32 -4.19 3.18
CA ARG A 75 9.62 -4.45 1.90
C ARG A 75 9.86 -3.33 0.90
N LEU A 76 9.94 -2.09 1.37
CA LEU A 76 10.32 -0.96 0.54
C LEU A 76 11.76 -1.08 0.09
N ASP A 77 12.67 -1.54 0.96
CA ASP A 77 14.07 -1.81 0.60
C ASP A 77 14.15 -2.78 -0.58
N LEU A 78 13.49 -3.91 -0.49
CA LEU A 78 13.45 -4.90 -1.58
C LEU A 78 12.90 -4.33 -2.89
N VAL A 79 11.87 -3.47 -2.83
CA VAL A 79 11.33 -2.83 -4.04
C VAL A 79 12.38 -1.90 -4.68
N PHE A 80 13.08 -1.12 -3.88
CA PHE A 80 14.09 -0.20 -4.39
C PHE A 80 15.37 -0.90 -4.83
N GLU A 81 15.71 -2.06 -4.28
CA GLU A 81 16.77 -2.95 -4.81
C GLU A 81 16.42 -3.44 -6.23
N VAL A 82 15.15 -3.80 -6.48
CA VAL A 82 14.69 -4.17 -7.84
C VAL A 82 14.81 -2.98 -8.78
N VAL A 83 14.44 -1.78 -8.33
CA VAL A 83 14.62 -0.54 -9.12
C VAL A 83 16.08 -0.33 -9.46
N ASP A 84 16.99 -0.49 -8.48
CA ASP A 84 18.44 -0.32 -8.70
C ASP A 84 18.99 -1.33 -9.70
N ARG A 85 18.58 -2.58 -9.58
CA ARG A 85 18.96 -3.62 -10.53
C ARG A 85 18.47 -3.30 -11.93
N THR A 86 17.21 -2.88 -12.07
CA THR A 86 16.64 -2.51 -13.37
C THR A 86 17.39 -1.37 -14.04
N LEU A 87 17.79 -0.36 -13.28
CA LEU A 87 18.61 0.75 -13.77
C LEU A 87 20.00 0.27 -14.20
N ALA A 88 20.63 -0.59 -13.40
CA ALA A 88 21.93 -1.16 -13.72
C ALA A 88 21.87 -2.02 -14.99
N ASP A 89 20.87 -2.87 -15.12
CA ASP A 89 20.67 -3.73 -16.31
C ASP A 89 20.45 -2.89 -17.59
N ALA A 90 19.81 -1.74 -17.45
CA ALA A 90 19.61 -0.78 -18.54
C ALA A 90 20.84 0.11 -18.82
N GLY A 91 21.88 0.06 -17.98
CA GLY A 91 23.04 0.97 -18.07
C GLY A 91 22.67 2.43 -17.82
N VAL A 92 21.59 2.71 -17.08
CA VAL A 92 21.05 4.06 -16.86
C VAL A 92 21.18 4.44 -15.39
N GLY A 93 21.77 5.59 -15.13
CA GLY A 93 21.81 6.17 -13.79
C GLY A 93 20.48 6.85 -13.41
N PRO A 94 20.15 6.98 -12.11
CA PRO A 94 18.92 7.66 -11.66
C PRO A 94 18.78 9.09 -12.20
N THR A 95 19.89 9.76 -12.46
CA THR A 95 19.95 11.12 -13.00
C THR A 95 19.65 11.20 -14.50
N ASN A 96 19.77 10.09 -15.20
CA ASN A 96 19.56 9.99 -16.65
C ASN A 96 18.15 9.47 -16.99
N VAL A 97 17.29 9.29 -15.98
CA VAL A 97 15.88 8.98 -16.16
C VAL A 97 15.12 10.28 -16.40
N ASP A 98 14.41 10.39 -17.52
CA ASP A 98 13.65 11.60 -17.84
C ASP A 98 12.43 11.77 -16.95
N GLN A 99 11.69 10.68 -16.71
CA GLN A 99 10.46 10.71 -15.92
C GLN A 99 10.22 9.41 -15.17
N VAL A 100 9.79 9.54 -13.92
CA VAL A 100 9.33 8.43 -13.08
C VAL A 100 7.84 8.56 -12.85
N VAL A 101 7.10 7.56 -13.29
CA VAL A 101 5.65 7.51 -13.18
C VAL A 101 5.28 6.52 -12.08
N LEU A 102 4.77 7.04 -10.97
CA LEU A 102 4.27 6.20 -9.88
C LEU A 102 2.85 5.74 -10.17
N THR A 103 2.62 4.41 -10.21
CA THR A 103 1.30 3.81 -10.45
C THR A 103 1.03 2.69 -9.45
N GLY A 104 -0.27 2.44 -9.16
CA GLY A 104 -0.71 1.46 -8.15
C GLY A 104 -0.90 2.04 -6.75
N GLY A 105 -1.78 1.43 -5.96
CA GLY A 105 -2.19 1.94 -4.64
C GLY A 105 -1.04 2.10 -3.65
N SER A 106 -0.02 1.23 -3.71
CA SER A 106 1.15 1.29 -2.83
C SER A 106 2.01 2.53 -3.05
N CYS A 107 2.02 3.09 -4.26
CA CYS A 107 2.74 4.32 -4.56
C CYS A 107 2.15 5.57 -3.88
N ARG A 108 0.94 5.46 -3.30
CA ARG A 108 0.31 6.54 -2.51
C ARG A 108 0.89 6.65 -1.11
N LEU A 109 1.59 5.63 -0.63
CA LEU A 109 2.20 5.64 0.70
C LEU A 109 3.29 6.71 0.78
N PRO A 110 3.25 7.58 1.82
CA PRO A 110 4.23 8.64 1.97
C PRO A 110 5.67 8.15 2.02
N ALA A 111 5.95 7.03 2.69
CA ALA A 111 7.28 6.44 2.73
C ALA A 111 7.79 6.06 1.33
N PHE A 112 6.94 5.45 0.49
CA PHE A 112 7.28 5.12 -0.88
C PHE A 112 7.62 6.37 -1.70
N ARG A 113 6.74 7.39 -1.61
CA ARG A 113 6.94 8.66 -2.32
C ARG A 113 8.21 9.40 -1.90
N ARG A 114 8.47 9.47 -0.60
CA ARG A 114 9.72 10.07 -0.08
C ARG A 114 10.94 9.38 -0.66
N ARG A 115 10.93 8.06 -0.69
CA ARG A 115 12.06 7.27 -1.19
C ARG A 115 12.25 7.42 -2.70
N ALA A 116 11.16 7.42 -3.48
CA ALA A 116 11.21 7.69 -4.91
C ALA A 116 11.75 9.10 -5.19
N LYS A 117 11.26 10.11 -4.46
CA LYS A 117 11.77 11.50 -4.59
C LYS A 117 13.23 11.63 -4.18
N SER A 118 13.66 10.96 -3.12
CA SER A 118 15.07 10.94 -2.71
C SER A 118 15.98 10.38 -3.80
N LYS A 119 15.52 9.35 -4.54
CA LYS A 119 16.30 8.69 -5.58
C LYS A 119 16.29 9.44 -6.92
N PHE A 120 15.14 9.92 -7.34
CA PHE A 120 14.93 10.47 -8.69
C PHE A 120 14.70 12.00 -8.71
N GLY A 121 14.56 12.63 -7.54
CA GLY A 121 14.35 14.06 -7.43
C GLY A 121 13.06 14.55 -8.11
N PRO A 122 13.12 15.66 -8.86
CA PRO A 122 11.96 16.29 -9.50
C PRO A 122 11.38 15.47 -10.66
N ARG A 123 12.04 14.40 -11.08
CA ARG A 123 11.60 13.53 -12.16
C ARG A 123 10.39 12.69 -11.78
N VAL A 124 10.10 12.55 -10.46
CA VAL A 124 8.91 11.84 -9.98
C VAL A 124 7.66 12.65 -10.27
N SER A 125 6.85 12.14 -11.19
CA SER A 125 5.58 12.76 -11.55
C SER A 125 4.51 12.57 -10.48
N GLU A 126 3.90 13.65 -10.00
CA GLU A 126 2.83 13.66 -8.99
C GLU A 126 1.42 13.54 -9.57
N ARG A 127 1.26 13.37 -10.88
CA ARG A 127 -0.07 13.26 -11.51
C ARG A 127 -0.82 12.06 -10.99
N SER A 128 -2.12 12.21 -10.72
CA SER A 128 -2.95 11.16 -10.14
C SER A 128 -3.11 9.96 -11.08
N GLU A 129 -3.06 8.75 -10.53
CA GLU A 129 -3.10 7.49 -11.28
C GLU A 129 -4.42 7.26 -12.02
N ALA A 130 -5.55 7.64 -11.42
CA ALA A 130 -6.88 7.46 -12.01
C ALA A 130 -7.04 8.22 -13.34
N SER A 131 -6.35 9.37 -13.48
CA SER A 131 -6.38 10.14 -14.73
C SER A 131 -5.51 9.57 -15.83
N ARG A 132 -4.51 8.71 -15.52
CA ARG A 132 -3.55 8.22 -16.54
C ARG A 132 -4.12 7.10 -17.40
N VAL A 133 -4.78 6.12 -16.79
CA VAL A 133 -5.46 5.07 -17.54
C VAL A 133 -6.59 5.68 -18.37
N ALA A 134 -7.39 6.56 -17.78
CA ALA A 134 -8.45 7.26 -18.48
C ALA A 134 -7.93 8.16 -19.62
N LEU A 135 -6.83 8.90 -19.38
CA LEU A 135 -6.18 9.70 -20.41
C LEU A 135 -5.56 8.85 -21.51
N GLY A 136 -4.92 7.73 -21.16
CA GLY A 136 -4.38 6.78 -22.12
C GLY A 136 -5.49 6.21 -23.00
N LEU A 137 -6.58 5.75 -22.41
CA LEU A 137 -7.75 5.25 -23.16
C LEU A 137 -8.40 6.34 -24.02
N ALA A 138 -8.56 7.55 -23.50
CA ALA A 138 -9.10 8.68 -24.23
C ALA A 138 -8.20 9.10 -25.41
N SER A 139 -6.87 9.08 -25.20
CA SER A 139 -5.90 9.35 -26.27
C SER A 139 -5.96 8.30 -27.38
N GLU A 140 -6.06 7.03 -27.00
CA GLU A 140 -6.15 5.93 -27.96
C GLU A 140 -7.51 5.94 -28.70
N ALA A 141 -8.59 6.17 -27.98
CA ALA A 141 -9.92 6.36 -28.58
C ALA A 141 -9.90 7.49 -29.63
N ARG A 142 -9.28 8.62 -29.29
CA ARG A 142 -9.12 9.74 -30.22
C ARG A 142 -8.31 9.38 -31.47
N ARG A 143 -7.27 8.55 -31.32
CA ARG A 143 -6.46 8.08 -32.44
C ARG A 143 -7.22 7.14 -33.37
N ILE A 144 -8.15 6.33 -32.82
CA ILE A 144 -8.93 5.33 -33.59
C ILE A 144 -10.12 5.96 -34.29
N TRP A 145 -10.75 6.97 -33.68
CA TRP A 145 -12.03 7.54 -34.15
C TRP A 145 -11.93 9.01 -34.61
N SER A 146 -10.75 9.54 -34.81
CA SER A 146 -10.50 10.81 -35.49
C SER A 146 -9.90 10.59 -36.86
#